data_be0085ba68eb7fe1492f92f8d331e14f
#
_entry.id   be0085ba68eb7fe1492f92f8d331e14f
#
_cell.length_a   1.000
_cell.length_b   1.000
_cell.length_c   1.000
_cell.angle_alpha   90.00
_cell.angle_beta   90.00
_cell.angle_gamma   90.00
#
_symmetry.space_group_name_H-M   'P 1'
#
loop_
_entity.id
_entity.type
_entity.pdbx_description
1 polymer ?
#
loop_
_entity_poly.entity_id
_entity_poly.type
_entity_poly.pdbx_seq_one_letter_code
_entity_poly.pdbx_strand_id
1 'polypeptide(L)'
;SGGIGGYFGGRVAAAGTDVTFIARGRHLAAMRETGLRLDSRDRGDATIHPVNATDDPASIGPVDYVIIGVKLWDTEDVGRSILPMLGPDTAILSLQNGVDCDDILAPIVGRERLISGVAFIASSISEPGVIRHIGTLHRIVMGEPDGTLSPRLTALQDIMSKAGLT
;
A
#
# COMPACT_ATOMS: atom_id res chain seq x y z
N SER A 1 2.93 7.54 -1.87
CA SER A 1 1.66 7.05 -1.30
C SER A 1 0.56 8.05 -1.56
N GLY A 2 -0.55 7.60 -2.14
CA GLY A 2 -1.79 8.35 -2.27
C GLY A 2 -2.74 8.04 -1.11
N GLY A 3 -4.04 8.40 -1.24
CA GLY A 3 -5.06 8.15 -0.21
C GLY A 3 -5.15 6.68 0.20
N ILE A 4 -5.25 5.75 -0.77
CA ILE A 4 -5.39 4.31 -0.54
C ILE A 4 -4.13 3.74 0.14
N GLY A 5 -2.97 3.87 -0.50
CA GLY A 5 -1.71 3.35 0.04
C GLY A 5 -1.31 4.01 1.36
N GLY A 6 -1.57 5.31 1.52
CA GLY A 6 -1.33 6.03 2.77
C GLY A 6 -2.23 5.56 3.91
N TYR A 7 -3.51 5.27 3.64
CA TYR A 7 -4.43 4.78 4.67
C TYR A 7 -4.08 3.35 5.11
N PHE A 8 -4.07 2.39 4.18
CA PHE A 8 -3.81 1.00 4.54
C PHE A 8 -2.40 0.80 5.09
N GLY A 9 -1.38 1.35 4.42
CA GLY A 9 -0.01 1.31 4.92
C GLY A 9 0.14 2.00 6.29
N GLY A 10 -0.55 3.12 6.50
CA GLY A 10 -0.56 3.83 7.77
C GLY A 10 -1.20 3.02 8.90
N ARG A 11 -2.31 2.30 8.66
CA ARG A 11 -2.90 1.41 9.67
C ARG A 11 -1.96 0.25 10.01
N VAL A 12 -1.34 -0.35 9.00
CA VAL A 12 -0.37 -1.43 9.17
C VAL A 12 0.87 -0.95 9.96
N ALA A 13 1.39 0.23 9.64
CA ALA A 13 2.50 0.84 10.38
C ALA A 13 2.12 1.17 11.83
N ALA A 14 0.91 1.71 12.07
CA ALA A 14 0.42 1.99 13.42
C ALA A 14 0.25 0.72 14.27
N ALA A 15 0.04 -0.44 13.63
CA ALA A 15 -0.01 -1.75 14.29
C ALA A 15 1.40 -2.35 14.56
N GLY A 16 2.48 -1.63 14.23
CA GLY A 16 3.86 -2.02 14.53
C GLY A 16 4.57 -2.80 13.43
N THR A 17 4.00 -2.94 12.24
CA THR A 17 4.71 -3.51 11.09
C THR A 17 5.64 -2.48 10.48
N ASP A 18 6.84 -2.92 10.06
CA ASP A 18 7.77 -2.06 9.34
C ASP A 18 7.22 -1.72 7.93
N VAL A 19 6.98 -0.44 7.69
CA VAL A 19 6.41 0.07 6.44
C VAL A 19 7.23 1.24 5.94
N THR A 20 7.67 1.16 4.69
CA THR A 20 8.27 2.30 3.98
C THR A 20 7.28 2.84 2.95
N PHE A 21 7.01 4.14 3.02
CA PHE A 21 6.10 4.82 2.10
C PHE A 21 6.87 5.44 0.94
N ILE A 22 6.44 5.15 -0.28
CA ILE A 22 6.92 5.87 -1.46
C ILE A 22 6.01 7.08 -1.67
N ALA A 23 6.53 8.29 -1.49
CA ALA A 23 5.80 9.55 -1.61
C ALA A 23 6.66 10.59 -2.34
N ARG A 24 6.07 11.69 -2.80
CA ARG A 24 6.77 12.72 -3.56
C ARG A 24 6.39 14.13 -3.09
N GLY A 25 7.26 15.09 -3.40
CA GLY A 25 7.02 16.52 -3.23
C GLY A 25 6.65 16.91 -1.79
N ARG A 26 5.68 17.83 -1.64
CA ARG A 26 5.27 18.36 -0.35
C ARG A 26 4.72 17.30 0.61
N HIS A 27 4.08 16.27 0.09
CA HIS A 27 3.58 15.18 0.94
C HIS A 27 4.72 14.40 1.58
N LEU A 28 5.76 14.05 0.81
CA LEU A 28 6.97 13.42 1.35
C LEU A 28 7.67 14.31 2.38
N ALA A 29 7.85 15.60 2.08
CA ALA A 29 8.49 16.53 2.99
C ALA A 29 7.77 16.59 4.34
N ALA A 30 6.43 16.73 4.33
CA ALA A 30 5.63 16.74 5.55
C ALA A 30 5.70 15.39 6.30
N MET A 31 5.65 14.26 5.60
CA MET A 31 5.79 12.94 6.23
C MET A 31 7.14 12.81 6.97
N ARG A 32 8.23 13.28 6.39
CA ARG A 32 9.55 13.25 7.02
C ARG A 32 9.66 14.19 8.24
N GLU A 33 9.02 15.35 8.18
CA GLU A 33 9.09 16.37 9.22
C GLU A 33 8.16 16.07 10.39
N THR A 34 6.90 15.76 10.11
CA THR A 34 5.84 15.65 11.13
C THR A 34 5.21 14.26 11.24
N GLY A 35 5.61 13.34 10.39
CA GLY A 35 5.02 11.99 10.31
C GLY A 35 3.81 11.92 9.37
N LEU A 36 3.18 10.75 9.37
CA LEU A 36 1.94 10.50 8.63
C LEU A 36 0.77 10.47 9.60
N ARG A 37 -0.20 11.37 9.41
CA ARG A 37 -1.45 11.40 10.18
C ARG A 37 -2.58 10.77 9.39
N LEU A 38 -3.31 9.88 10.03
CA LEU A 38 -4.58 9.35 9.56
C LEU A 38 -5.71 10.06 10.31
N ASP A 39 -6.57 10.77 9.58
CA ASP A 39 -7.78 11.42 10.09
C ASP A 39 -8.97 10.54 9.70
N SER A 40 -9.54 9.82 10.68
CA SER A 40 -10.57 8.82 10.44
C SER A 40 -11.59 8.80 11.56
N ARG A 41 -12.72 9.49 11.35
CA ARG A 41 -13.77 9.63 12.34
C ARG A 41 -14.27 8.29 12.90
N ASP A 42 -14.46 7.28 12.02
CA ASP A 42 -15.09 6.02 12.40
C ASP A 42 -14.10 4.98 12.94
N ARG A 43 -12.80 5.14 12.64
CA ARG A 43 -11.77 4.17 13.03
C ARG A 43 -10.72 4.75 13.97
N GLY A 44 -10.94 5.98 14.40
CA GLY A 44 -9.99 6.73 15.22
C GLY A 44 -8.78 7.23 14.42
N ASP A 45 -8.27 8.34 14.86
CA ASP A 45 -7.07 8.95 14.31
C ASP A 45 -5.83 8.14 14.70
N ALA A 46 -4.81 8.19 13.86
CA ALA A 46 -3.49 7.63 14.17
C ALA A 46 -2.40 8.56 13.64
N THR A 47 -1.27 8.57 14.32
CA THR A 47 -0.06 9.28 13.86
C THR A 47 1.11 8.32 13.88
N ILE A 48 1.78 8.20 12.76
CA ILE A 48 3.00 7.41 12.59
C ILE A 48 4.17 8.38 12.60
N HIS A 49 4.99 8.34 13.64
CA HIS A 49 6.19 9.17 13.75
C HIS A 49 7.23 8.48 14.65
N PRO A 50 8.47 8.31 14.21
CA PRO A 50 8.96 8.61 12.87
C PRO A 50 8.32 7.74 11.80
N VAL A 51 8.33 8.19 10.54
CA VAL A 51 7.83 7.44 9.40
C VAL A 51 8.95 7.22 8.38
N ASN A 52 9.10 5.98 7.91
CA ASN A 52 9.99 5.67 6.82
C ASN A 52 9.33 6.10 5.49
N ALA A 53 9.88 7.11 4.83
CA ALA A 53 9.34 7.63 3.58
C ALA A 53 10.43 8.08 2.61
N THR A 54 10.30 7.71 1.35
CA THR A 54 11.25 8.05 0.27
C THR A 54 10.54 8.29 -1.05
N ASP A 55 11.17 9.00 -1.95
CA ASP A 55 10.81 9.11 -3.37
C ASP A 55 11.68 8.24 -4.28
N ASP A 56 12.66 7.55 -3.69
CA ASP A 56 13.57 6.64 -4.38
C ASP A 56 13.32 5.19 -3.95
N PRO A 57 12.53 4.40 -4.72
CA PRO A 57 12.31 2.99 -4.45
C PRO A 57 13.59 2.15 -4.39
N ALA A 58 14.64 2.54 -5.14
CA ALA A 58 15.90 1.79 -5.17
C ALA A 58 16.65 1.86 -3.83
N SER A 59 16.40 2.88 -3.02
CA SER A 59 17.00 3.02 -1.69
C SER A 59 16.42 2.06 -0.65
N ILE A 60 15.29 1.39 -0.94
CA ILE A 60 14.59 0.51 0.02
C ILE A 60 15.22 -0.89 0.06
N GLY A 61 15.57 -1.43 -1.12
CA GLY A 61 15.99 -2.82 -1.27
C GLY A 61 14.82 -3.81 -1.21
N PRO A 62 15.10 -5.13 -1.23
CA PRO A 62 14.07 -6.17 -1.25
C PRO A 62 13.14 -6.13 -0.03
N VAL A 63 11.83 -6.31 -0.29
CA VAL A 63 10.77 -6.32 0.73
C VAL A 63 9.90 -7.58 0.58
N ASP A 64 9.16 -7.94 1.62
CA ASP A 64 8.23 -9.07 1.57
C ASP A 64 6.98 -8.74 0.74
N TYR A 65 6.44 -7.53 0.90
CA TYR A 65 5.22 -7.10 0.22
C TYR A 65 5.35 -5.69 -0.36
N VAL A 66 4.79 -5.50 -1.55
CA VAL A 66 4.56 -4.18 -2.14
C VAL A 66 3.05 -3.97 -2.30
N ILE A 67 2.51 -2.88 -1.75
CA ILE A 67 1.11 -2.50 -1.93
C ILE A 67 1.04 -1.33 -2.90
N ILE A 68 0.37 -1.54 -4.04
CA ILE A 68 0.17 -0.54 -5.08
C ILE A 68 -1.23 0.06 -4.95
N GLY A 69 -1.30 1.35 -4.62
CA GLY A 69 -2.55 2.11 -4.48
C GLY A 69 -2.49 3.44 -5.25
N VAL A 70 -1.84 3.46 -6.42
CA VAL A 70 -1.77 4.63 -7.31
C VAL A 70 -2.93 4.62 -8.30
N LYS A 71 -3.05 5.67 -9.11
CA LYS A 71 -4.04 5.73 -10.19
C LYS A 71 -3.62 4.80 -11.33
N LEU A 72 -4.58 4.26 -12.07
CA LEU A 72 -4.35 3.26 -13.12
C LEU A 72 -3.33 3.71 -14.19
N TRP A 73 -3.34 4.98 -14.58
CA TRP A 73 -2.40 5.53 -15.56
C TRP A 73 -0.94 5.60 -15.10
N ASP A 74 -0.67 5.45 -13.79
CA ASP A 74 0.67 5.41 -13.22
C ASP A 74 1.19 3.97 -13.04
N THR A 75 0.40 2.94 -13.40
CA THR A 75 0.67 1.53 -13.09
C THR A 75 1.96 1.04 -13.71
N GLU A 76 2.18 1.30 -14.99
CA GLU A 76 3.38 0.85 -15.70
C GLU A 76 4.64 1.48 -15.12
N ASP A 77 4.63 2.79 -14.90
CA ASP A 77 5.77 3.53 -14.32
C ASP A 77 6.08 3.03 -12.90
N VAL A 78 5.05 2.80 -12.09
CA VAL A 78 5.22 2.24 -10.74
C VAL A 78 5.75 0.82 -10.82
N GLY A 79 5.22 -0.05 -11.69
CA GLY A 79 5.72 -1.40 -11.91
C GLY A 79 7.22 -1.42 -12.20
N ARG A 80 7.70 -0.54 -13.08
CA ARG A 80 9.13 -0.42 -13.40
C ARG A 80 9.94 0.13 -12.22
N SER A 81 9.40 1.10 -11.49
CA SER A 81 10.11 1.75 -10.38
C SER A 81 10.35 0.86 -9.17
N ILE A 82 9.49 -0.14 -8.95
CA ILE A 82 9.60 -1.05 -7.81
C ILE A 82 10.51 -2.27 -8.05
N LEU A 83 11.02 -2.46 -9.28
CA LEU A 83 11.88 -3.61 -9.59
C LEU A 83 13.07 -3.78 -8.61
N PRO A 84 13.75 -2.73 -8.15
CA PRO A 84 14.84 -2.87 -7.16
C PRO A 84 14.37 -3.37 -5.79
N MET A 85 13.07 -3.30 -5.50
CA MET A 85 12.48 -3.75 -4.23
C MET A 85 12.08 -5.24 -4.26
N LEU A 86 12.17 -5.89 -5.43
CA LEU A 86 11.70 -7.26 -5.59
C LEU A 86 12.81 -8.26 -5.26
N GLY A 87 12.65 -8.98 -4.15
CA GLY A 87 13.39 -10.19 -3.84
C GLY A 87 12.75 -11.44 -4.48
N PRO A 88 13.29 -12.63 -4.22
CA PRO A 88 12.75 -13.88 -4.79
C PRO A 88 11.30 -14.14 -4.39
N ASP A 89 10.91 -13.81 -3.17
CA ASP A 89 9.59 -14.12 -2.59
C ASP A 89 8.69 -12.89 -2.43
N THR A 90 9.09 -11.71 -2.92
CA THR A 90 8.28 -10.50 -2.82
C THR A 90 6.92 -10.68 -3.50
N ALA A 91 5.85 -10.43 -2.77
CA ALA A 91 4.49 -10.42 -3.30
C ALA A 91 3.98 -8.98 -3.50
N ILE A 92 3.16 -8.78 -4.53
CA ILE A 92 2.65 -7.47 -4.92
C ILE A 92 1.13 -7.49 -4.86
N LEU A 93 0.54 -6.71 -3.95
CA LEU A 93 -0.89 -6.50 -3.85
C LEU A 93 -1.29 -5.22 -4.58
N SER A 94 -2.06 -5.34 -5.65
CA SER A 94 -2.65 -4.19 -6.33
C SER A 94 -4.02 -3.86 -5.76
N LEU A 95 -4.20 -2.62 -5.31
CA LEU A 95 -5.47 -2.08 -4.76
C LEU A 95 -6.03 -0.97 -5.65
N GLN A 96 -5.70 -1.01 -6.93
CA GLN A 96 -6.16 -0.01 -7.89
C GLN A 96 -7.60 -0.30 -8.33
N ASN A 97 -8.32 0.76 -8.69
CA ASN A 97 -9.61 0.61 -9.35
C ASN A 97 -9.40 0.13 -10.79
N GLY A 98 -10.18 -0.87 -11.21
CA GLY A 98 -10.11 -1.47 -12.53
C GLY A 98 -9.63 -2.92 -12.46
N VAL A 99 -9.83 -3.65 -13.57
CA VAL A 99 -9.48 -5.09 -13.68
C VAL A 99 -8.18 -5.30 -14.47
N ASP A 100 -7.65 -4.25 -15.09
CA ASP A 100 -6.51 -4.35 -16.02
C ASP A 100 -5.14 -4.21 -15.35
N CYS A 101 -5.10 -3.82 -14.07
CA CYS A 101 -3.84 -3.54 -13.37
C CYS A 101 -2.90 -4.74 -13.32
N ASP A 102 -3.44 -5.94 -13.08
CA ASP A 102 -2.64 -7.16 -13.04
C ASP A 102 -2.06 -7.51 -14.43
N ASP A 103 -2.81 -7.27 -15.51
CA ASP A 103 -2.33 -7.51 -16.87
C ASP A 103 -1.27 -6.48 -17.31
N ILE A 104 -1.31 -5.25 -16.78
CA ILE A 104 -0.26 -4.25 -16.98
C ILE A 104 1.00 -4.59 -16.18
N LEU A 105 0.84 -5.06 -14.94
CA LEU A 105 1.97 -5.37 -14.06
C LEU A 105 2.67 -6.69 -14.41
N ALA A 106 1.92 -7.73 -14.80
CA ALA A 106 2.45 -9.06 -15.00
C ALA A 106 3.67 -9.15 -15.95
N PRO A 107 3.71 -8.45 -17.10
CA PRO A 107 4.88 -8.46 -17.98
C PRO A 107 6.10 -7.73 -17.41
N ILE A 108 5.93 -6.92 -16.37
CA ILE A 108 7.00 -6.11 -15.75
C ILE A 108 7.60 -6.82 -14.54
N VAL A 109 6.74 -7.31 -13.64
CA VAL A 109 7.15 -7.82 -12.33
C VAL A 109 7.07 -9.35 -12.20
N GLY A 110 6.41 -10.03 -13.16
CA GLY A 110 6.08 -11.45 -13.09
C GLY A 110 4.68 -11.70 -12.49
N ARG A 111 3.86 -12.50 -13.19
CA ARG A 111 2.49 -12.80 -12.74
C ARG A 111 2.46 -13.59 -11.43
N GLU A 112 3.46 -14.41 -11.18
CA GLU A 112 3.61 -15.22 -9.97
C GLU A 112 3.78 -14.39 -8.70
N ARG A 113 4.14 -13.11 -8.82
CA ARG A 113 4.27 -12.18 -7.69
C ARG A 113 2.96 -11.49 -7.33
N LEU A 114 1.98 -11.50 -8.22
CA LEU A 114 0.76 -10.73 -8.04
C LEU A 114 -0.23 -11.43 -7.11
N ILE A 115 -0.78 -10.65 -6.20
CA ILE A 115 -1.98 -10.93 -5.42
C ILE A 115 -3.03 -9.94 -5.90
N SER A 116 -4.16 -10.42 -6.39
CA SER A 116 -5.25 -9.56 -6.84
C SER A 116 -6.00 -9.00 -5.64
N GLY A 117 -6.34 -7.71 -5.68
CA GLY A 117 -7.01 -7.05 -4.57
C GLY A 117 -8.01 -5.99 -4.97
N VAL A 118 -9.04 -5.83 -4.14
CA VAL A 118 -10.03 -4.74 -4.27
C VAL A 118 -10.16 -4.02 -2.94
N ALA A 119 -9.99 -2.71 -2.96
CA ALA A 119 -10.16 -1.85 -1.79
C ALA A 119 -11.53 -1.16 -1.80
N PHE A 120 -12.29 -1.35 -0.73
CA PHE A 120 -13.55 -0.63 -0.48
C PHE A 120 -13.27 0.47 0.53
N ILE A 121 -12.94 1.66 0.04
CA ILE A 121 -12.53 2.80 0.87
C ILE A 121 -12.77 4.12 0.14
N ALA A 122 -13.07 5.17 0.91
CA ALA A 122 -12.99 6.55 0.45
C ALA A 122 -11.89 7.26 1.26
N SER A 123 -10.73 7.45 0.66
CA SER A 123 -9.59 8.12 1.28
C SER A 123 -8.83 9.00 0.30
N SER A 124 -8.28 10.09 0.82
CA SER A 124 -7.52 11.06 0.03
C SER A 124 -6.45 11.75 0.88
N ILE A 125 -5.47 12.35 0.22
CA ILE A 125 -4.57 13.30 0.88
C ILE A 125 -5.36 14.59 1.07
N SER A 126 -5.70 14.96 2.31
CA SER A 126 -6.38 16.22 2.62
C SER A 126 -5.42 17.39 2.72
N GLU A 127 -4.22 17.12 3.26
CA GLU A 127 -3.10 18.06 3.41
C GLU A 127 -1.79 17.26 3.29
N PRO A 128 -0.65 17.88 2.98
CA PRO A 128 0.64 17.22 3.05
C PRO A 128 0.84 16.52 4.40
N GLY A 129 1.18 15.22 4.39
CA GLY A 129 1.32 14.41 5.61
C GLY A 129 0.01 13.92 6.24
N VAL A 130 -1.17 14.26 5.68
CA VAL A 130 -2.47 13.88 6.26
C VAL A 130 -3.31 13.09 5.27
N ILE A 131 -3.69 11.88 5.66
CA ILE A 131 -4.65 11.04 4.93
C ILE A 131 -6.00 11.12 5.64
N ARG A 132 -7.02 11.61 4.93
CA ARG A 132 -8.40 11.62 5.41
C ARG A 132 -9.15 10.41 4.88
N HIS A 133 -9.77 9.67 5.79
CA HIS A 133 -10.71 8.61 5.50
C HIS A 133 -12.13 9.10 5.76
N ILE A 134 -13.03 8.87 4.78
CA ILE A 134 -14.43 9.30 4.82
C ILE A 134 -15.32 8.08 4.77
N GLY A 135 -16.31 8.02 5.67
CA GLY A 135 -17.27 6.93 5.76
C GLY A 135 -16.74 5.74 6.55
N THR A 136 -17.48 4.65 6.50
CA THR A 136 -17.26 3.45 7.33
C THR A 136 -16.51 2.34 6.62
N LEU A 137 -16.41 2.40 5.29
CA LEU A 137 -15.77 1.35 4.48
C LEU A 137 -14.25 1.46 4.54
N HIS A 138 -13.60 0.38 4.96
CA HIS A 138 -12.13 0.25 4.99
C HIS A 138 -11.70 -1.21 4.80
N ARG A 139 -12.39 -1.93 3.90
CA ARG A 139 -12.20 -3.35 3.65
C ARG A 139 -11.31 -3.60 2.43
N ILE A 140 -10.48 -4.63 2.53
CA ILE A 140 -9.73 -5.20 1.41
C ILE A 140 -10.25 -6.62 1.17
N VAL A 141 -10.56 -6.94 -0.10
CA VAL A 141 -10.73 -8.31 -0.55
C VAL A 141 -9.50 -8.64 -1.40
N MET A 142 -8.82 -9.72 -1.07
CA MET A 142 -7.61 -10.14 -1.78
C MET A 142 -7.58 -11.65 -1.95
N GLY A 143 -6.90 -12.12 -2.99
CA GLY A 143 -6.77 -13.53 -3.31
C GLY A 143 -5.68 -13.82 -4.31
N GLU A 144 -5.21 -15.05 -4.34
CA GLU A 144 -4.33 -15.53 -5.41
C GLU A 144 -5.12 -15.59 -6.72
N PRO A 145 -4.49 -15.32 -7.88
CA PRO A 145 -5.16 -15.36 -9.19
C PRO A 145 -5.79 -16.71 -9.53
N ASP A 146 -5.27 -17.81 -8.97
CA ASP A 146 -5.78 -19.17 -9.15
C ASP A 146 -6.80 -19.59 -8.08
N GLY A 147 -7.13 -18.71 -7.14
CA GLY A 147 -8.07 -18.95 -6.06
C GLY A 147 -7.53 -19.81 -4.92
N THR A 148 -6.24 -20.12 -4.88
CA THR A 148 -5.63 -20.89 -3.79
C THR A 148 -5.41 -20.03 -2.54
N LEU A 149 -5.37 -20.68 -1.38
CA LEU A 149 -4.96 -20.04 -0.13
C LEU A 149 -3.48 -20.33 0.13
N SER A 150 -2.62 -19.41 -0.31
CA SER A 150 -1.17 -19.56 -0.17
C SER A 150 -0.65 -19.09 1.20
N PRO A 151 0.54 -19.56 1.64
CA PRO A 151 1.17 -19.05 2.85
C PRO A 151 1.41 -17.53 2.84
N ARG A 152 1.81 -16.96 1.70
CA ARG A 152 2.03 -15.51 1.57
C ARG A 152 0.73 -14.70 1.70
N LEU A 153 -0.38 -15.22 1.13
CA LEU A 153 -1.68 -14.58 1.27
C LEU A 153 -2.16 -14.63 2.72
N THR A 154 -2.01 -15.78 3.40
CA THR A 154 -2.34 -15.92 4.82
C THR A 154 -1.52 -14.98 5.70
N ALA A 155 -0.21 -14.87 5.48
CA ALA A 155 0.65 -13.95 6.21
C ALA A 155 0.25 -12.48 6.02
N LEU A 156 -0.11 -12.09 4.78
CA LEU A 156 -0.60 -10.75 4.50
C LEU A 156 -1.96 -10.48 5.17
N GLN A 157 -2.87 -11.45 5.18
CA GLN A 157 -4.14 -11.36 5.91
C GLN A 157 -3.93 -11.15 7.41
N ASP A 158 -2.98 -11.86 8.01
CA ASP A 158 -2.63 -11.70 9.43
C ASP A 158 -2.09 -10.30 9.73
N ILE A 159 -1.24 -9.75 8.86
CA ILE A 159 -0.74 -8.37 8.98
C ILE A 159 -1.90 -7.37 8.92
N MET A 160 -2.79 -7.52 7.94
CA MET A 160 -3.96 -6.65 7.79
C MET A 160 -4.92 -6.76 8.97
N SER A 161 -5.18 -7.97 9.45
CA SER A 161 -6.07 -8.23 10.59
C SER A 161 -5.54 -7.60 11.89
N LYS A 162 -4.23 -7.67 12.15
CA LYS A 162 -3.59 -7.00 13.29
C LYS A 162 -3.75 -5.49 13.23
N ALA A 163 -3.82 -4.92 12.02
CA ALA A 163 -4.07 -3.51 11.80
C ALA A 163 -5.56 -3.11 11.88
N GLY A 164 -6.45 -4.05 12.21
CA GLY A 164 -7.90 -3.84 12.25
C GLY A 164 -8.55 -3.70 10.87
N LEU A 165 -7.88 -4.18 9.84
CA LEU A 165 -8.37 -4.19 8.46
C LEU A 165 -9.01 -5.56 8.16
N THR A 166 -10.19 -5.57 7.55
CA THR A 166 -10.98 -6.79 7.26
C THR A 166 -11.31 -6.88 5.78
#